data_0080574e71c56550fd4036a7c928f348
#
_entry.id   0080574e71c56550fd4036a7c928f348
#
_cell.length_a   1.000
_cell.length_b   1.000
_cell.length_c   1.000
_cell.angle_alpha   90.00
_cell.angle_beta   90.00
_cell.angle_gamma   90.00
#
_symmetry.space_group_name_H-M   'P 1'
#
loop_
_entity.id
_entity.type
_entity.pdbx_description
1 polymer ?
#
loop_
_entity_poly.entity_id
_entity_poly.type
_entity_poly.pdbx_seq_one_letter_code
_entity_poly.pdbx_strand_id
1 'polypeptide(L)'
;EKLNIEKENFVIIATNNQDKEALDVLIEKPVSYLGLLASRRKVQTFTQALRQQGITQEHLERLHAPIGYNIGAETPEEIAVSIMAEVLQIKNHAAGGLKQDDVRLKRDKLVVIRGSGDIATGVALRLYHAGFHVIMLDIAKPTVIRRTVAFAQAIFDNEMTVEGVTARKASSIDEAFSILDRAEIPVLVDEQASYLSELKPRFLVDAILAKQNLGTHKDMAPVTVALGPGFNAGHDCNAVIETNRGHYLGRVIYQGYTQPNTGIPGNIAGHTTRRVIRAPASGIMHCCVALGDLVKEGDVMGHIGETPVFAPLSGMVRGLLSEGLEVSAGFKIGDIDPRGAEADYTTVSDKARAIGGAVLEAMMKLSRKH
;
A
#
# COMPACT_ATOMS: atom_id res chain seq x y z
N GLU A 1 38.00 -31.39 26.21
CA GLU A 1 36.73 -30.88 26.78
C GLU A 1 35.64 -31.11 25.76
N LYS A 2 34.52 -31.74 26.17
CA LYS A 2 33.33 -31.88 25.30
C LYS A 2 32.58 -30.57 25.35
N LEU A 3 32.63 -29.81 24.27
CA LEU A 3 31.73 -28.65 24.09
C LEU A 3 30.28 -29.15 24.04
N ASN A 4 29.43 -28.64 24.92
CA ASN A 4 27.99 -28.86 24.82
C ASN A 4 27.45 -27.95 23.72
N ILE A 5 27.08 -28.50 22.56
CA ILE A 5 26.58 -27.76 21.40
C ILE A 5 25.06 -27.89 21.36
N GLU A 6 24.37 -26.77 21.50
CA GLU A 6 22.92 -26.67 21.55
C GLU A 6 22.40 -25.99 20.26
N LYS A 7 21.10 -26.09 20.02
CA LYS A 7 20.45 -25.58 18.80
C LYS A 7 20.59 -24.08 18.62
N GLU A 8 20.66 -23.32 19.70
CA GLU A 8 20.79 -21.87 19.71
C GLU A 8 22.22 -21.36 19.43
N ASN A 9 23.21 -22.27 19.41
CA ASN A 9 24.59 -21.85 19.25
C ASN A 9 24.92 -21.41 17.85
N PHE A 10 25.77 -20.38 17.79
CA PHE A 10 26.45 -19.91 16.59
C PHE A 10 27.88 -20.45 16.63
N VAL A 11 28.22 -21.29 15.68
CA VAL A 11 29.50 -21.97 15.64
C VAL A 11 30.35 -21.47 14.49
N ILE A 12 31.59 -21.08 14.78
CA ILE A 12 32.57 -20.63 13.78
C ILE A 12 33.78 -21.58 13.85
N ILE A 13 34.11 -22.20 12.73
CA ILE A 13 35.32 -22.99 12.55
C ILE A 13 36.40 -22.08 11.97
N ALA A 14 37.44 -21.79 12.77
CA ALA A 14 38.59 -20.96 12.41
C ALA A 14 39.86 -21.61 12.98
N THR A 15 40.32 -22.70 12.38
CA THR A 15 41.49 -23.45 12.84
C THR A 15 42.61 -23.38 11.78
N ASN A 16 43.85 -23.67 12.19
CA ASN A 16 44.97 -23.68 11.24
C ASN A 16 44.98 -24.95 10.36
N ASN A 17 44.68 -26.12 10.91
CA ASN A 17 44.82 -27.40 10.18
C ASN A 17 43.74 -28.45 10.53
N GLN A 18 42.79 -28.13 11.44
CA GLN A 18 41.77 -29.08 11.92
C GLN A 18 40.35 -28.72 11.40
N ASP A 19 40.29 -27.90 10.33
CA ASP A 19 39.01 -27.44 9.78
C ASP A 19 38.12 -28.62 9.32
N LYS A 20 38.76 -29.63 8.69
CA LYS A 20 38.05 -30.80 8.16
C LYS A 20 37.46 -31.67 9.30
N GLU A 21 38.27 -31.98 10.29
CA GLU A 21 37.85 -32.78 11.44
C GLU A 21 36.73 -32.09 12.24
N ALA A 22 36.86 -30.78 12.43
CA ALA A 22 35.82 -29.97 13.09
C ALA A 22 34.53 -29.97 12.27
N LEU A 23 34.63 -29.82 10.96
CA LEU A 23 33.48 -29.78 10.06
C LEU A 23 32.76 -31.14 10.01
N ASP A 24 33.49 -32.25 9.94
CA ASP A 24 32.93 -33.61 9.94
C ASP A 24 32.11 -33.90 11.22
N VAL A 25 32.48 -33.32 12.35
CA VAL A 25 31.75 -33.47 13.62
C VAL A 25 30.53 -32.54 13.72
N LEU A 26 30.59 -31.34 13.10
CA LEU A 26 29.63 -30.28 13.33
C LEU A 26 28.55 -30.19 12.25
N ILE A 27 28.80 -30.70 11.05
CA ILE A 27 27.92 -30.50 9.88
C ILE A 27 26.49 -31.03 10.11
N GLU A 28 26.34 -32.13 10.86
CA GLU A 28 25.05 -32.72 11.19
C GLU A 28 24.45 -32.23 12.52
N LYS A 29 25.19 -31.38 13.27
CA LYS A 29 24.70 -30.86 14.55
C LYS A 29 23.60 -29.80 14.31
N PRO A 30 22.56 -29.79 15.12
CA PRO A 30 21.47 -28.82 15.00
C PRO A 30 21.88 -27.46 15.64
N VAL A 31 22.65 -26.66 14.90
CA VAL A 31 23.07 -25.33 15.34
C VAL A 31 22.34 -24.25 14.57
N SER A 32 22.17 -23.06 15.17
CA SER A 32 21.55 -21.90 14.51
C SER A 32 22.41 -21.34 13.37
N TYR A 33 23.72 -21.52 13.46
CA TYR A 33 24.67 -21.05 12.47
C TYR A 33 25.94 -21.91 12.50
N LEU A 34 26.44 -22.31 11.32
CA LEU A 34 27.72 -22.99 11.16
C LEU A 34 28.52 -22.28 10.08
N GLY A 35 29.58 -21.58 10.48
CA GLY A 35 30.47 -20.85 9.57
C GLY A 35 31.86 -21.46 9.50
N LEU A 36 32.47 -21.47 8.32
CA LEU A 36 33.84 -21.95 8.09
C LEU A 36 34.73 -20.89 7.49
N LEU A 37 35.78 -20.49 8.21
CA LEU A 37 36.84 -19.61 7.73
C LEU A 37 37.81 -20.40 6.85
N ALA A 38 37.59 -20.40 5.55
CA ALA A 38 38.42 -21.11 4.59
C ALA A 38 38.43 -20.42 3.23
N SER A 39 39.48 -20.64 2.43
CA SER A 39 39.52 -20.19 1.04
C SER A 39 38.46 -20.92 0.19
N ARG A 40 38.01 -20.30 -0.90
CA ARG A 40 37.05 -20.92 -1.84
C ARG A 40 37.49 -22.29 -2.32
N ARG A 41 38.82 -22.48 -2.56
CA ARG A 41 39.38 -23.77 -2.97
C ARG A 41 39.25 -24.83 -1.88
N LYS A 42 39.54 -24.50 -0.61
CA LYS A 42 39.33 -25.41 0.53
C LYS A 42 37.85 -25.78 0.72
N VAL A 43 36.95 -24.81 0.62
CA VAL A 43 35.50 -25.02 0.71
C VAL A 43 35.03 -26.04 -0.32
N GLN A 44 35.44 -25.89 -1.59
CA GLN A 44 35.08 -26.82 -2.66
C GLN A 44 35.57 -28.24 -2.37
N THR A 45 36.82 -28.39 -1.90
CA THR A 45 37.41 -29.69 -1.54
C THR A 45 36.63 -30.36 -0.38
N PHE A 46 36.30 -29.56 0.65
CA PHE A 46 35.58 -30.09 1.83
C PHE A 46 34.13 -30.45 1.48
N THR A 47 33.43 -29.61 0.73
CA THR A 47 32.06 -29.88 0.28
C THR A 47 31.99 -31.16 -0.58
N GLN A 48 32.99 -31.39 -1.46
CA GLN A 48 33.05 -32.60 -2.26
C GLN A 48 33.29 -33.85 -1.40
N ALA A 49 34.17 -33.76 -0.42
CA ALA A 49 34.43 -34.88 0.52
C ALA A 49 33.19 -35.21 1.37
N LEU A 50 32.48 -34.20 1.87
CA LEU A 50 31.23 -34.37 2.63
C LEU A 50 30.13 -35.05 1.79
N ARG A 51 30.00 -34.68 0.51
CA ARG A 51 29.07 -35.34 -0.42
C ARG A 51 29.42 -36.83 -0.61
N GLN A 52 30.71 -37.16 -0.71
CA GLN A 52 31.16 -38.53 -0.82
C GLN A 52 30.92 -39.36 0.48
N GLN A 53 30.89 -38.71 1.64
CA GLN A 53 30.52 -39.28 2.92
C GLN A 53 29.01 -39.48 3.13
N GLY A 54 28.17 -39.00 2.15
CA GLY A 54 26.71 -39.14 2.23
C GLY A 54 26.00 -38.01 2.97
N ILE A 55 26.69 -36.91 3.28
CA ILE A 55 26.06 -35.72 3.89
C ILE A 55 25.02 -35.14 2.93
N THR A 56 23.81 -34.87 3.44
CA THR A 56 22.69 -34.44 2.66
C THR A 56 22.86 -32.98 2.13
N GLN A 57 22.20 -32.67 1.04
CA GLN A 57 22.24 -31.32 0.47
C GLN A 57 21.72 -30.26 1.48
N GLU A 58 20.73 -30.60 2.30
CA GLU A 58 20.21 -29.73 3.35
C GLU A 58 21.28 -29.32 4.37
N HIS A 59 22.12 -30.27 4.82
CA HIS A 59 23.21 -29.96 5.73
C HIS A 59 24.29 -29.08 5.06
N LEU A 60 24.58 -29.29 3.77
CA LEU A 60 25.55 -28.50 3.04
C LEU A 60 25.07 -27.06 2.82
N GLU A 61 23.76 -26.85 2.63
CA GLU A 61 23.17 -25.51 2.46
C GLU A 61 23.17 -24.69 3.76
N ARG A 62 23.24 -25.35 4.92
CA ARG A 62 23.37 -24.67 6.22
C ARG A 62 24.80 -24.20 6.52
N LEU A 63 25.79 -24.66 5.75
CA LEU A 63 27.18 -24.26 5.93
C LEU A 63 27.46 -22.91 5.27
N HIS A 64 27.81 -21.93 6.07
CA HIS A 64 28.28 -20.63 5.60
C HIS A 64 29.79 -20.68 5.32
N ALA A 65 30.17 -20.87 4.06
CA ALA A 65 31.57 -21.04 3.66
C ALA A 65 31.83 -20.54 2.22
N PRO A 66 32.81 -19.68 1.99
CA PRO A 66 33.60 -18.94 2.99
C PRO A 66 32.74 -18.04 3.86
N ILE A 67 33.04 -18.00 5.16
CA ILE A 67 32.32 -17.16 6.13
C ILE A 67 32.61 -15.67 5.92
N GLY A 68 31.61 -14.82 6.19
CA GLY A 68 31.72 -13.37 6.20
C GLY A 68 31.26 -12.69 4.91
N TYR A 69 30.90 -11.43 5.04
CA TYR A 69 30.56 -10.58 3.89
C TYR A 69 31.78 -10.27 3.02
N ASN A 70 31.59 -10.24 1.72
CA ASN A 70 32.62 -9.80 0.77
C ASN A 70 32.77 -8.27 0.78
N ILE A 71 33.50 -7.76 1.75
CA ILE A 71 33.79 -6.31 1.93
C ILE A 71 35.22 -5.95 1.57
N GLY A 72 35.97 -6.86 0.93
CA GLY A 72 37.38 -6.64 0.60
C GLY A 72 38.31 -6.75 1.82
N ALA A 73 37.90 -7.48 2.87
CA ALA A 73 38.67 -7.68 4.09
C ALA A 73 39.96 -8.48 3.81
N GLU A 74 41.12 -7.96 4.23
CA GLU A 74 42.43 -8.58 4.08
C GLU A 74 43.11 -8.82 5.44
N THR A 75 42.94 -7.92 6.41
CA THR A 75 43.54 -8.09 7.75
C THR A 75 42.64 -8.96 8.67
N PRO A 76 43.22 -9.60 9.71
CA PRO A 76 42.43 -10.40 10.67
C PRO A 76 41.28 -9.61 11.31
N GLU A 77 41.50 -8.34 11.60
CA GLU A 77 40.49 -7.43 12.19
C GLU A 77 39.33 -7.16 11.23
N GLU A 78 39.65 -6.89 9.96
CA GLU A 78 38.64 -6.68 8.91
C GLU A 78 37.85 -7.97 8.65
N ILE A 79 38.52 -9.13 8.62
CA ILE A 79 37.89 -10.45 8.48
C ILE A 79 36.94 -10.69 9.65
N ALA A 80 37.33 -10.37 10.88
CA ALA A 80 36.47 -10.50 12.04
C ALA A 80 35.20 -9.61 11.95
N VAL A 81 35.35 -8.37 11.46
CA VAL A 81 34.18 -7.46 11.21
C VAL A 81 33.27 -8.07 10.17
N SER A 82 33.81 -8.58 9.07
CA SER A 82 33.04 -9.25 7.99
C SER A 82 32.23 -10.44 8.52
N ILE A 83 32.83 -11.29 9.34
CA ILE A 83 32.19 -12.46 9.97
C ILE A 83 31.10 -12.02 10.93
N MET A 84 31.40 -11.05 11.80
CA MET A 84 30.41 -10.56 12.77
C MET A 84 29.20 -9.89 12.11
N ALA A 85 29.40 -9.21 11.00
CA ALA A 85 28.30 -8.62 10.22
C ALA A 85 27.34 -9.70 9.69
N GLU A 86 27.86 -10.82 9.16
CA GLU A 86 27.06 -11.96 8.70
C GLU A 86 26.33 -12.65 9.87
N VAL A 87 27.02 -12.90 10.97
CA VAL A 87 26.43 -13.51 12.18
C VAL A 87 25.28 -12.65 12.73
N LEU A 88 25.47 -11.31 12.81
CA LEU A 88 24.44 -10.39 13.27
C LEU A 88 23.24 -10.34 12.33
N GLN A 89 23.47 -10.39 11.01
CA GLN A 89 22.39 -10.45 10.03
C GLN A 89 21.51 -11.68 10.28
N ILE A 90 22.12 -12.86 10.39
CA ILE A 90 21.38 -14.10 10.58
C ILE A 90 20.68 -14.14 11.92
N LYS A 91 21.38 -13.75 13.00
CA LYS A 91 20.82 -13.67 14.35
C LYS A 91 19.58 -12.78 14.43
N ASN A 92 19.58 -11.66 13.72
CA ASN A 92 18.51 -10.65 13.76
C ASN A 92 17.49 -10.83 12.62
N HIS A 93 17.60 -11.89 11.81
CA HIS A 93 16.76 -12.12 10.61
C HIS A 93 16.71 -10.90 9.67
N ALA A 94 17.82 -10.17 9.58
CA ALA A 94 17.90 -8.96 8.77
C ALA A 94 18.14 -9.30 7.28
N ALA A 95 17.63 -8.47 6.38
CA ALA A 95 17.83 -8.66 4.94
C ALA A 95 19.31 -8.49 4.50
N GLY A 96 20.13 -7.80 5.32
CA GLY A 96 21.50 -7.43 4.96
C GLY A 96 21.55 -6.25 3.97
N GLY A 97 22.78 -5.83 3.61
CA GLY A 97 23.00 -4.70 2.71
C GLY A 97 23.22 -3.37 3.42
N LEU A 98 23.32 -2.28 2.64
CA LEU A 98 23.48 -0.94 3.19
C LEU A 98 22.14 -0.38 3.63
N LYS A 99 22.07 0.26 4.80
CA LYS A 99 20.85 0.96 5.25
C LYS A 99 20.30 1.97 4.24
N GLN A 100 21.16 2.55 3.42
CA GLN A 100 20.76 3.42 2.32
C GLN A 100 19.94 2.69 1.25
N ASP A 101 20.21 1.41 1.03
CA ASP A 101 19.49 0.61 0.04
C ASP A 101 18.04 0.32 0.49
N ASP A 102 17.81 0.15 1.80
CA ASP A 102 16.44 -0.01 2.34
C ASP A 102 15.58 1.22 2.07
N VAL A 103 16.14 2.42 2.24
CA VAL A 103 15.45 3.69 1.94
C VAL A 103 15.24 3.84 0.44
N ARG A 104 16.22 3.47 -0.39
CA ARG A 104 16.13 3.51 -1.84
C ARG A 104 15.12 2.51 -2.38
N LEU A 105 15.15 1.26 -1.91
CA LEU A 105 14.19 0.21 -2.28
C LEU A 105 12.76 0.60 -1.89
N LYS A 106 12.57 1.21 -0.72
CA LYS A 106 11.26 1.75 -0.31
C LYS A 106 10.81 2.85 -1.25
N ARG A 107 11.68 3.79 -1.63
CA ARG A 107 11.35 4.88 -2.56
C ARG A 107 11.07 4.38 -3.98
N ASP A 108 11.80 3.39 -4.47
CA ASP A 108 11.57 2.79 -5.80
C ASP A 108 10.19 2.13 -5.93
N LYS A 109 9.58 1.74 -4.82
CA LYS A 109 8.22 1.20 -4.72
C LYS A 109 7.22 2.16 -4.09
N LEU A 110 7.64 3.38 -3.74
CA LEU A 110 6.78 4.35 -3.08
C LEU A 110 5.79 4.97 -4.06
N VAL A 111 4.51 4.86 -3.70
CA VAL A 111 3.39 5.49 -4.38
C VAL A 111 2.73 6.46 -3.42
N VAL A 112 2.56 7.69 -3.84
CA VAL A 112 1.72 8.67 -3.14
C VAL A 112 0.40 8.79 -3.90
N ILE A 113 -0.72 8.67 -3.20
CA ILE A 113 -2.06 8.83 -3.74
C ILE A 113 -2.66 10.11 -3.16
N ARG A 114 -3.04 11.06 -4.00
CA ARG A 114 -3.81 12.24 -3.64
C ARG A 114 -5.29 11.88 -3.61
N GLY A 115 -5.90 12.00 -2.44
CA GLY A 115 -7.25 11.52 -2.13
C GLY A 115 -7.24 10.14 -1.48
N SER A 116 -8.18 9.91 -0.55
CA SER A 116 -8.33 8.66 0.19
C SER A 116 -9.79 8.16 0.24
N GLY A 117 -10.66 8.65 -0.67
CA GLY A 117 -12.03 8.18 -0.85
C GLY A 117 -12.12 6.73 -1.34
N ASP A 118 -13.35 6.23 -1.56
CA ASP A 118 -13.62 4.83 -1.92
C ASP A 118 -12.90 4.34 -3.19
N ILE A 119 -12.79 5.17 -4.21
CA ILE A 119 -12.07 4.82 -5.44
C ILE A 119 -10.55 4.80 -5.18
N ALA A 120 -10.03 5.81 -4.49
CA ALA A 120 -8.62 5.87 -4.09
C ALA A 120 -8.23 4.68 -3.22
N THR A 121 -9.13 4.24 -2.32
CA THR A 121 -8.95 3.03 -1.49
C THR A 121 -8.83 1.78 -2.34
N GLY A 122 -9.67 1.61 -3.37
CA GLY A 122 -9.55 0.47 -4.28
C GLY A 122 -8.24 0.47 -5.08
N VAL A 123 -7.72 1.65 -5.42
CA VAL A 123 -6.37 1.80 -6.00
C VAL A 123 -5.31 1.42 -4.98
N ALA A 124 -5.39 1.95 -3.75
CA ALA A 124 -4.45 1.68 -2.67
C ALA A 124 -4.36 0.18 -2.36
N LEU A 125 -5.49 -0.52 -2.22
CA LEU A 125 -5.56 -1.97 -2.01
C LEU A 125 -4.87 -2.74 -3.14
N ARG A 126 -5.13 -2.37 -4.40
CA ARG A 126 -4.50 -3.03 -5.55
C ARG A 126 -2.98 -2.88 -5.54
N LEU A 127 -2.49 -1.69 -5.25
CA LEU A 127 -1.07 -1.39 -5.21
C LEU A 127 -0.38 -2.03 -4.00
N TYR A 128 -1.03 -2.00 -2.84
CA TYR A 128 -0.56 -2.68 -1.63
C TYR A 128 -0.37 -4.18 -1.86
N HIS A 129 -1.39 -4.87 -2.39
CA HIS A 129 -1.30 -6.29 -2.70
C HIS A 129 -0.29 -6.61 -3.83
N ALA A 130 0.06 -5.63 -4.66
CA ALA A 130 1.13 -5.75 -5.66
C ALA A 130 2.54 -5.47 -5.08
N GLY A 131 2.66 -5.22 -3.77
CA GLY A 131 3.93 -5.02 -3.06
C GLY A 131 4.50 -3.61 -3.18
N PHE A 132 3.67 -2.60 -3.44
CA PHE A 132 4.05 -1.19 -3.36
C PHE A 132 3.87 -0.64 -1.94
N HIS A 133 4.69 0.34 -1.58
CA HIS A 133 4.51 1.14 -0.38
C HIS A 133 3.58 2.31 -0.71
N VAL A 134 2.41 2.34 -0.11
CA VAL A 134 1.37 3.33 -0.42
C VAL A 134 1.25 4.34 0.71
N ILE A 135 1.34 5.63 0.40
CA ILE A 135 1.00 6.74 1.29
C ILE A 135 -0.17 7.50 0.66
N MET A 136 -1.17 7.86 1.44
CA MET A 136 -2.31 8.64 0.97
C MET A 136 -2.31 10.04 1.57
N LEU A 137 -2.69 11.03 0.77
CA LEU A 137 -2.83 12.43 1.17
C LEU A 137 -4.29 12.85 1.00
N ASP A 138 -4.87 13.53 1.99
CA ASP A 138 -6.23 14.04 1.87
C ASP A 138 -6.39 15.37 2.66
N ILE A 139 -7.56 15.96 2.57
CA ILE A 139 -7.94 17.15 3.34
C ILE A 139 -8.27 16.78 4.79
N ALA A 140 -8.26 17.77 5.69
CA ALA A 140 -8.55 17.55 7.11
C ALA A 140 -10.00 17.08 7.40
N LYS A 141 -10.92 17.39 6.51
CA LYS A 141 -12.34 17.02 6.61
C LYS A 141 -12.82 16.37 5.31
N PRO A 142 -12.45 15.11 5.05
CA PRO A 142 -12.87 14.40 3.85
C PRO A 142 -14.38 14.31 3.72
N THR A 143 -14.91 14.57 2.52
CA THR A 143 -16.34 14.57 2.23
C THR A 143 -16.81 13.25 1.60
N VAL A 144 -16.17 12.15 1.96
CA VAL A 144 -16.51 10.82 1.48
C VAL A 144 -17.82 10.34 2.06
N ILE A 145 -18.69 9.78 1.23
CA ILE A 145 -19.98 9.21 1.69
C ILE A 145 -19.90 7.71 1.88
N ARG A 146 -19.06 6.98 1.13
CA ARG A 146 -18.87 5.53 1.27
C ARG A 146 -17.80 5.21 2.30
N ARG A 147 -18.03 5.64 3.54
CA ARG A 147 -17.05 5.65 4.63
C ARG A 147 -16.55 4.27 5.02
N THR A 148 -17.38 3.23 4.92
CA THR A 148 -17.02 1.84 5.24
C THR A 148 -15.97 1.23 4.32
N VAL A 149 -15.72 1.85 3.16
CA VAL A 149 -14.76 1.38 2.15
C VAL A 149 -13.79 2.49 1.72
N ALA A 150 -13.55 3.45 2.62
CA ALA A 150 -12.69 4.61 2.33
C ALA A 150 -11.67 4.82 3.44
N PHE A 151 -10.39 4.79 3.09
CA PHE A 151 -9.30 5.05 4.03
C PHE A 151 -9.29 6.49 4.56
N ALA A 152 -10.04 7.41 3.91
CA ALA A 152 -10.32 8.74 4.42
C ALA A 152 -10.92 8.74 5.84
N GLN A 153 -11.63 7.67 6.22
CA GLN A 153 -12.19 7.52 7.55
C GLN A 153 -11.11 7.49 8.64
N ALA A 154 -9.89 7.03 8.32
CA ALA A 154 -8.78 7.06 9.27
C ALA A 154 -8.41 8.48 9.75
N ILE A 155 -8.73 9.54 8.97
CA ILE A 155 -8.50 10.92 9.40
C ILE A 155 -9.37 11.30 10.60
N PHE A 156 -10.59 10.74 10.70
CA PHE A 156 -11.52 10.96 11.80
C PHE A 156 -11.29 9.99 12.95
N ASP A 157 -11.10 8.71 12.66
CA ASP A 157 -11.11 7.61 13.65
C ASP A 157 -9.70 7.13 14.01
N ASN A 158 -8.64 7.75 13.47
CA ASN A 158 -7.21 7.40 13.54
C ASN A 158 -6.84 6.11 12.78
N GLU A 159 -7.75 5.21 12.53
CA GLU A 159 -7.55 4.00 11.73
C GLU A 159 -8.81 3.63 10.95
N MET A 160 -8.61 2.90 9.85
CA MET A 160 -9.69 2.31 9.05
C MET A 160 -9.20 1.04 8.39
N THR A 161 -9.95 -0.06 8.55
CA THR A 161 -9.63 -1.33 7.89
C THR A 161 -10.63 -1.63 6.78
N VAL A 162 -10.12 -1.89 5.58
CA VAL A 162 -10.93 -2.28 4.41
C VAL A 162 -10.33 -3.56 3.82
N GLU A 163 -11.13 -4.61 3.70
CA GLU A 163 -10.71 -5.91 3.14
C GLU A 163 -9.39 -6.45 3.74
N GLY A 164 -9.23 -6.29 5.07
CA GLY A 164 -8.07 -6.80 5.80
C GLY A 164 -6.81 -5.91 5.75
N VAL A 165 -6.85 -4.79 5.02
CA VAL A 165 -5.76 -3.80 5.00
C VAL A 165 -6.13 -2.63 5.89
N THR A 166 -5.22 -2.26 6.80
CA THR A 166 -5.43 -1.15 7.73
C THR A 166 -4.71 0.10 7.23
N ALA A 167 -5.43 1.21 7.21
CA ALA A 167 -4.87 2.53 7.05
C ALA A 167 -4.87 3.27 8.39
N ARG A 168 -3.83 4.08 8.64
CA ARG A 168 -3.70 4.90 9.85
C ARG A 168 -3.41 6.35 9.53
N LYS A 169 -4.00 7.24 10.30
CA LYS A 169 -3.63 8.65 10.27
C LYS A 169 -2.19 8.80 10.73
N ALA A 170 -1.42 9.55 9.97
CA ALA A 170 -0.07 9.96 10.32
C ALA A 170 -0.02 11.48 10.51
N SER A 171 0.76 11.95 11.50
CA SER A 171 0.96 13.35 11.81
C SER A 171 2.26 13.92 11.22
N SER A 172 3.15 13.03 10.77
CA SER A 172 4.45 13.38 10.19
C SER A 172 4.90 12.33 9.18
N ILE A 173 5.93 12.68 8.40
CA ILE A 173 6.57 11.74 7.45
C ILE A 173 7.26 10.59 8.19
N ASP A 174 7.92 10.84 9.31
CA ASP A 174 8.56 9.78 10.09
C ASP A 174 7.54 8.78 10.64
N GLU A 175 6.38 9.27 11.09
CA GLU A 175 5.29 8.41 11.50
C GLU A 175 4.71 7.62 10.32
N ALA A 176 4.59 8.25 9.14
CA ALA A 176 4.14 7.57 7.93
C ALA A 176 5.08 6.42 7.55
N PHE A 177 6.40 6.60 7.60
CA PHE A 177 7.34 5.50 7.39
C PHE A 177 7.25 4.41 8.46
N SER A 178 7.03 4.79 9.72
CA SER A 178 6.82 3.83 10.82
C SER A 178 5.54 2.99 10.62
N ILE A 179 4.49 3.57 10.02
CA ILE A 179 3.26 2.87 9.66
C ILE A 179 3.52 1.90 8.48
N LEU A 180 4.26 2.33 7.46
CA LEU A 180 4.67 1.46 6.34
C LEU A 180 5.47 0.25 6.82
N ASP A 181 6.34 0.41 7.84
CA ASP A 181 7.14 -0.69 8.40
C ASP A 181 6.29 -1.77 9.10
N ARG A 182 5.06 -1.41 9.50
CA ARG A 182 4.06 -2.36 10.02
C ARG A 182 3.17 -2.99 8.94
N ALA A 183 3.52 -2.77 7.66
CA ALA A 183 2.68 -3.15 6.52
C ALA A 183 1.26 -2.57 6.58
N GLU A 184 1.14 -1.33 7.01
CA GLU A 184 -0.10 -0.55 7.03
C GLU A 184 0.01 0.66 6.08
N ILE A 185 -1.11 1.29 5.74
CA ILE A 185 -1.17 2.44 4.82
C ILE A 185 -1.28 3.74 5.62
N PRO A 186 -0.28 4.64 5.62
CA PRO A 186 -0.41 5.94 6.26
C PRO A 186 -1.31 6.88 5.44
N VAL A 187 -2.14 7.66 6.15
CA VAL A 187 -2.96 8.74 5.60
C VAL A 187 -2.54 10.04 6.27
N LEU A 188 -1.99 10.96 5.50
CA LEU A 188 -1.54 12.28 5.94
C LEU A 188 -2.56 13.36 5.53
N VAL A 189 -2.73 14.35 6.39
CA VAL A 189 -3.49 15.56 6.04
C VAL A 189 -2.56 16.51 5.29
N ASP A 190 -2.71 16.56 3.97
CA ASP A 190 -1.92 17.42 3.09
C ASP A 190 -2.68 17.69 1.76
N GLU A 191 -3.52 18.70 1.77
CA GLU A 191 -4.35 19.08 0.61
C GLU A 191 -3.51 19.48 -0.61
N GLN A 192 -2.38 20.17 -0.38
CA GLN A 192 -1.53 20.72 -1.44
C GLN A 192 -0.44 19.75 -1.91
N ALA A 193 -0.37 18.55 -1.30
CA ALA A 193 0.69 17.58 -1.56
C ALA A 193 2.12 18.14 -1.32
N SER A 194 2.27 18.97 -0.29
CA SER A 194 3.52 19.63 0.08
C SER A 194 4.59 18.63 0.52
N TYR A 195 4.19 17.49 1.08
CA TYR A 195 5.10 16.40 1.49
C TYR A 195 5.81 15.69 0.32
N LEU A 196 5.37 15.89 -0.94
CA LEU A 196 6.01 15.25 -2.09
C LEU A 196 7.48 15.61 -2.24
N SER A 197 7.87 16.83 -1.89
CA SER A 197 9.27 17.30 -1.96
C SER A 197 10.22 16.50 -1.06
N GLU A 198 9.73 16.00 0.07
CA GLU A 198 10.48 15.20 1.03
C GLU A 198 10.31 13.69 0.79
N LEU A 199 9.09 13.23 0.53
CA LEU A 199 8.78 11.83 0.24
C LEU A 199 9.49 11.33 -1.01
N LYS A 200 9.59 12.18 -2.04
CA LYS A 200 10.20 11.88 -3.35
C LYS A 200 9.73 10.52 -3.89
N PRO A 201 8.40 10.33 -4.05
CA PRO A 201 7.87 9.06 -4.50
C PRO A 201 8.26 8.78 -5.95
N ARG A 202 8.38 7.51 -6.33
CA ARG A 202 8.52 7.13 -7.73
C ARG A 202 7.21 7.32 -8.49
N PHE A 203 6.07 7.17 -7.83
CA PHE A 203 4.75 7.23 -8.43
C PHE A 203 3.84 8.20 -7.68
N LEU A 204 3.13 9.01 -8.44
CA LEU A 204 2.02 9.83 -7.93
C LEU A 204 0.73 9.41 -8.64
N VAL A 205 -0.34 9.21 -7.86
CA VAL A 205 -1.68 8.95 -8.39
C VAL A 205 -2.61 10.04 -7.89
N ASP A 206 -3.18 10.84 -8.79
CA ASP A 206 -4.28 11.74 -8.44
C ASP A 206 -5.60 10.99 -8.48
N ALA A 207 -6.16 10.74 -7.31
CA ALA A 207 -7.42 10.05 -7.08
C ALA A 207 -8.44 10.91 -6.33
N ILE A 208 -8.29 12.24 -6.37
CA ILE A 208 -9.21 13.21 -5.74
C ILE A 208 -10.60 13.13 -6.38
N LEU A 209 -10.68 12.90 -7.70
CA LEU A 209 -11.91 12.81 -8.48
C LEU A 209 -12.75 14.09 -8.45
N ALA A 210 -12.10 15.25 -8.36
CA ALA A 210 -12.74 16.57 -8.38
C ALA A 210 -13.36 16.94 -9.74
N LYS A 211 -13.12 16.13 -10.78
CA LYS A 211 -13.55 16.38 -12.17
C LYS A 211 -12.91 17.61 -12.82
N GLN A 212 -11.92 18.12 -12.18
CA GLN A 212 -11.01 19.18 -12.62
C GLN A 212 -9.65 18.94 -11.99
N ASN A 213 -8.59 19.43 -12.63
CA ASN A 213 -7.25 19.35 -12.07
C ASN A 213 -7.09 20.36 -10.92
N LEU A 214 -6.74 19.86 -9.73
CA LEU A 214 -6.46 20.66 -8.53
C LEU A 214 -4.96 20.79 -8.28
N GLY A 215 -4.19 21.11 -9.32
CA GLY A 215 -2.76 21.41 -9.22
C GLY A 215 -1.84 20.21 -9.39
N THR A 216 -2.33 19.05 -9.86
CA THR A 216 -1.45 17.95 -10.24
C THR A 216 -0.79 18.21 -11.57
N HIS A 217 0.52 18.07 -11.63
CA HIS A 217 1.30 18.19 -12.85
C HIS A 217 2.31 17.05 -13.00
N LYS A 218 2.72 16.81 -14.24
CA LYS A 218 3.51 15.65 -14.66
C LYS A 218 4.83 15.48 -13.91
N ASP A 219 5.45 16.60 -13.52
CA ASP A 219 6.77 16.60 -12.91
C ASP A 219 6.77 16.41 -11.38
N MET A 220 5.60 16.19 -10.77
CA MET A 220 5.47 15.93 -9.34
C MET A 220 6.07 14.58 -8.91
N ALA A 221 6.18 13.63 -9.85
CA ALA A 221 6.87 12.35 -9.66
C ALA A 221 7.41 11.84 -11.00
N PRO A 222 8.39 10.91 -11.02
CA PRO A 222 8.85 10.25 -12.25
C PRO A 222 7.72 9.63 -13.07
N VAL A 223 6.67 9.13 -12.40
CA VAL A 223 5.44 8.65 -13.05
C VAL A 223 4.23 9.23 -12.31
N THR A 224 3.47 10.06 -13.02
CA THR A 224 2.23 10.67 -12.52
C THR A 224 1.03 10.12 -13.31
N VAL A 225 0.05 9.55 -12.60
CA VAL A 225 -1.20 9.00 -13.15
C VAL A 225 -2.38 9.75 -12.53
N ALA A 226 -3.41 10.08 -13.30
CA ALA A 226 -4.61 10.73 -12.80
C ALA A 226 -5.87 9.93 -13.12
N LEU A 227 -6.93 10.11 -12.30
CA LEU A 227 -8.19 9.39 -12.44
C LEU A 227 -9.32 10.30 -12.95
N GLY A 228 -9.90 9.92 -14.07
CA GLY A 228 -11.12 10.52 -14.61
C GLY A 228 -10.95 11.87 -15.30
N PRO A 229 -12.06 12.58 -15.52
CA PRO A 229 -12.06 13.82 -16.27
C PRO A 229 -11.38 14.97 -15.50
N GLY A 230 -10.85 15.92 -16.25
CA GLY A 230 -10.14 17.08 -15.74
C GLY A 230 -8.64 17.07 -16.03
N PHE A 231 -8.12 15.99 -16.60
CA PHE A 231 -6.70 15.84 -16.92
C PHE A 231 -6.45 15.55 -18.39
N ASN A 232 -5.38 16.13 -18.92
CA ASN A 232 -4.84 15.85 -20.24
C ASN A 232 -3.60 14.94 -20.12
N ALA A 233 -3.74 13.66 -20.49
CA ALA A 233 -2.62 12.73 -20.52
C ALA A 233 -1.56 13.20 -21.54
N GLY A 234 -0.29 13.12 -21.15
CA GLY A 234 0.86 13.64 -21.90
C GLY A 234 1.23 15.08 -21.55
N HIS A 235 0.31 15.87 -21.01
CA HIS A 235 0.52 17.26 -20.57
C HIS A 235 0.50 17.36 -19.03
N ASP A 236 -0.66 17.11 -18.40
CA ASP A 236 -0.83 17.22 -16.93
C ASP A 236 -0.25 16.04 -16.17
N CYS A 237 -0.25 14.87 -16.78
CA CYS A 237 0.22 13.60 -16.20
C CYS A 237 0.70 12.65 -17.31
N ASN A 238 1.35 11.55 -16.94
CA ASN A 238 1.83 10.55 -17.91
C ASN A 238 0.71 9.66 -18.45
N ALA A 239 -0.35 9.43 -17.65
CA ALA A 239 -1.52 8.67 -18.07
C ALA A 239 -2.76 9.10 -17.29
N VAL A 240 -3.93 8.99 -17.92
CA VAL A 240 -5.23 9.17 -17.27
C VAL A 240 -6.02 7.87 -17.36
N ILE A 241 -6.71 7.50 -16.29
CA ILE A 241 -7.55 6.32 -16.23
C ILE A 241 -9.01 6.72 -16.44
N GLU A 242 -9.69 6.06 -17.39
CA GLU A 242 -11.12 6.25 -17.60
C GLU A 242 -11.95 5.76 -16.41
N THR A 243 -12.77 6.64 -15.85
CA THR A 243 -13.60 6.36 -14.69
C THR A 243 -15.10 6.30 -14.98
N ASN A 244 -15.53 6.62 -16.19
CA ASN A 244 -16.93 6.49 -16.56
C ASN A 244 -17.33 5.01 -16.67
N ARG A 245 -18.48 4.63 -16.06
CA ARG A 245 -18.99 3.26 -16.16
C ARG A 245 -19.37 2.93 -17.61
N GLY A 246 -19.08 1.73 -18.04
CA GLY A 246 -19.36 1.23 -19.38
C GLY A 246 -18.17 0.48 -19.97
N HIS A 247 -18.17 0.32 -21.29
CA HIS A 247 -17.18 -0.49 -22.01
C HIS A 247 -15.72 -0.04 -21.80
N TYR A 248 -15.50 1.24 -21.56
CA TYR A 248 -14.15 1.82 -21.44
C TYR A 248 -13.68 2.02 -19.99
N LEU A 249 -14.46 1.61 -18.98
CA LEU A 249 -14.06 1.72 -17.58
C LEU A 249 -12.69 1.07 -17.33
N GLY A 250 -11.76 1.82 -16.73
CA GLY A 250 -10.41 1.36 -16.47
C GLY A 250 -9.47 1.44 -17.67
N ARG A 251 -9.89 2.00 -18.82
CA ARG A 251 -8.98 2.20 -19.95
C ARG A 251 -7.87 3.17 -19.59
N VAL A 252 -6.62 2.80 -19.88
CA VAL A 252 -5.44 3.66 -19.71
C VAL A 252 -5.26 4.53 -20.96
N ILE A 253 -5.21 5.85 -20.78
CA ILE A 253 -5.05 6.84 -21.83
C ILE A 253 -3.71 7.55 -21.63
N TYR A 254 -2.83 7.49 -22.63
CA TYR A 254 -1.48 8.07 -22.58
C TYR A 254 -1.39 9.42 -23.31
N GLN A 255 -2.40 9.80 -24.07
CA GLN A 255 -2.53 11.09 -24.75
C GLN A 255 -4.00 11.51 -24.81
N GLY A 256 -4.29 12.79 -24.48
CA GLY A 256 -5.63 13.35 -24.50
C GLY A 256 -6.43 13.10 -23.22
N TYR A 257 -7.75 13.05 -23.33
CA TYR A 257 -8.70 13.13 -22.23
C TYR A 257 -9.51 11.84 -22.08
N THR A 258 -10.04 11.60 -20.88
CA THR A 258 -11.15 10.68 -20.64
C THR A 258 -12.46 11.23 -21.19
N GLN A 259 -13.53 10.43 -21.13
CA GLN A 259 -14.87 10.92 -21.42
C GLN A 259 -15.24 12.07 -20.48
N PRO A 260 -15.95 13.10 -20.98
CA PRO A 260 -16.42 14.21 -20.16
C PRO A 260 -17.31 13.70 -19.01
N ASN A 261 -17.31 14.44 -17.90
CA ASN A 261 -18.24 14.17 -16.82
C ASN A 261 -19.69 14.39 -17.26
N THR A 262 -20.50 13.36 -17.23
CA THR A 262 -21.92 13.45 -17.58
C THR A 262 -22.78 14.02 -16.46
N GLY A 263 -22.27 14.09 -15.22
CA GLY A 263 -23.05 14.42 -14.02
C GLY A 263 -24.10 13.37 -13.64
N ILE A 264 -24.26 12.30 -14.43
CA ILE A 264 -25.25 11.25 -14.19
C ILE A 264 -24.56 10.09 -13.46
N PRO A 265 -25.05 9.71 -12.26
CA PRO A 265 -24.55 8.54 -11.54
C PRO A 265 -24.78 7.25 -12.32
N GLY A 266 -23.90 6.26 -12.12
CA GLY A 266 -24.07 4.94 -12.74
C GLY A 266 -25.42 4.29 -12.36
N ASN A 267 -26.01 3.53 -13.30
CA ASN A 267 -27.24 2.80 -13.07
C ASN A 267 -27.00 1.66 -12.08
N ILE A 268 -27.87 1.56 -11.05
CA ILE A 268 -27.96 0.42 -10.13
C ILE A 268 -29.43 0.02 -10.06
N ALA A 269 -29.75 -1.19 -10.48
CA ALA A 269 -31.11 -1.75 -10.50
C ALA A 269 -32.17 -0.77 -11.08
N GLY A 270 -31.85 -0.12 -12.21
CA GLY A 270 -32.74 0.82 -12.89
C GLY A 270 -32.69 2.27 -12.38
N HIS A 271 -31.99 2.54 -11.29
CA HIS A 271 -31.94 3.88 -10.67
C HIS A 271 -30.58 4.56 -10.93
N THR A 272 -30.59 5.81 -11.35
CA THR A 272 -29.42 6.66 -11.57
C THR A 272 -29.37 7.83 -10.58
N THR A 273 -29.94 8.97 -10.94
CA THR A 273 -29.94 10.20 -10.12
C THR A 273 -30.79 10.10 -8.88
N ARG A 274 -31.92 9.38 -8.94
CA ARG A 274 -32.89 9.24 -7.83
C ARG A 274 -32.29 8.62 -6.57
N ARG A 275 -31.26 7.75 -6.70
CA ARG A 275 -30.62 7.11 -5.55
C ARG A 275 -29.61 8.01 -4.82
N VAL A 276 -29.27 9.18 -5.39
CA VAL A 276 -28.30 10.12 -4.80
C VAL A 276 -29.03 11.13 -3.94
N ILE A 277 -28.59 11.26 -2.70
CA ILE A 277 -29.12 12.24 -1.75
C ILE A 277 -28.26 13.49 -1.82
N ARG A 278 -28.91 14.64 -1.96
CA ARG A 278 -28.28 15.94 -1.97
C ARG A 278 -28.78 16.78 -0.80
N ALA A 279 -27.90 17.62 -0.27
CA ALA A 279 -28.24 18.57 0.79
C ALA A 279 -29.37 19.53 0.32
N PRO A 280 -30.51 19.58 1.02
CA PRO A 280 -31.61 20.46 0.66
C PRO A 280 -31.30 21.93 0.98
N ALA A 281 -30.36 22.19 1.89
CA ALA A 281 -29.92 23.51 2.32
C ALA A 281 -28.42 23.51 2.58
N SER A 282 -27.83 24.68 2.82
CA SER A 282 -26.48 24.80 3.39
C SER A 282 -26.54 24.72 4.90
N GLY A 283 -25.56 24.07 5.52
CA GLY A 283 -25.48 23.92 6.98
C GLY A 283 -24.69 22.68 7.40
N ILE A 284 -24.83 22.32 8.66
CA ILE A 284 -24.14 21.17 9.26
C ILE A 284 -25.00 19.93 9.11
N MET A 285 -24.38 18.81 8.69
CA MET A 285 -25.01 17.49 8.58
C MET A 285 -25.19 16.85 9.95
N HIS A 286 -26.42 16.44 10.27
CA HIS A 286 -26.79 15.61 11.41
C HIS A 286 -27.44 14.33 10.91
N CYS A 287 -26.91 13.18 11.31
CA CYS A 287 -27.34 11.86 10.84
C CYS A 287 -28.37 11.24 11.77
N CYS A 288 -29.51 10.76 11.24
CA CYS A 288 -30.49 9.97 11.98
C CYS A 288 -30.42 8.48 11.68
N VAL A 289 -29.64 8.08 10.67
CA VAL A 289 -29.44 6.70 10.23
C VAL A 289 -27.96 6.39 10.10
N ALA A 290 -27.60 5.11 10.07
CA ALA A 290 -26.25 4.62 9.87
C ALA A 290 -26.06 4.00 8.47
N LEU A 291 -24.79 3.82 8.07
CA LEU A 291 -24.46 3.02 6.90
C LEU A 291 -24.86 1.56 7.12
N GLY A 292 -25.56 0.98 6.15
CA GLY A 292 -26.10 -0.38 6.21
C GLY A 292 -27.57 -0.44 6.64
N ASP A 293 -28.13 0.64 7.19
CA ASP A 293 -29.57 0.67 7.56
C ASP A 293 -30.45 0.53 6.31
N LEU A 294 -31.58 -0.18 6.49
CA LEU A 294 -32.63 -0.27 5.50
C LEU A 294 -33.68 0.82 5.76
N VAL A 295 -33.91 1.66 4.76
CA VAL A 295 -34.85 2.77 4.81
C VAL A 295 -35.96 2.61 3.79
N LYS A 296 -37.13 3.21 4.08
CA LYS A 296 -38.23 3.36 3.13
C LYS A 296 -38.21 4.74 2.51
N GLU A 297 -38.73 4.86 1.29
CA GLU A 297 -38.95 6.16 0.65
C GLU A 297 -39.74 7.09 1.59
N GLY A 298 -39.22 8.31 1.82
CA GLY A 298 -39.81 9.29 2.73
C GLY A 298 -39.29 9.25 4.17
N ASP A 299 -38.52 8.21 4.56
CA ASP A 299 -37.94 8.18 5.92
C ASP A 299 -36.95 9.33 6.11
N VAL A 300 -36.89 9.88 7.32
CA VAL A 300 -35.91 10.93 7.69
C VAL A 300 -34.54 10.29 7.90
N MET A 301 -33.58 10.68 7.08
CA MET A 301 -32.21 10.19 7.14
C MET A 301 -31.29 11.07 8.00
N GLY A 302 -31.68 12.31 8.21
CA GLY A 302 -30.89 13.30 8.93
C GLY A 302 -31.44 14.71 8.71
N HIS A 303 -30.61 15.69 9.07
CA HIS A 303 -30.94 17.13 8.91
C HIS A 303 -29.71 17.88 8.44
N ILE A 304 -29.94 18.94 7.66
CA ILE A 304 -28.94 19.99 7.40
C ILE A 304 -29.39 21.25 8.13
N GLY A 305 -28.74 21.55 9.25
CA GLY A 305 -29.27 22.49 10.21
C GLY A 305 -30.68 22.00 10.70
N GLU A 306 -31.72 22.80 10.49
CA GLU A 306 -33.10 22.42 10.82
C GLU A 306 -33.85 21.74 9.66
N THR A 307 -33.28 21.70 8.45
CA THR A 307 -33.97 21.16 7.26
C THR A 307 -33.81 19.65 7.17
N PRO A 308 -34.92 18.86 7.19
CA PRO A 308 -34.86 17.41 7.12
C PRO A 308 -34.40 16.92 5.75
N VAL A 309 -33.65 15.81 5.78
CA VAL A 309 -33.20 15.06 4.60
C VAL A 309 -34.00 13.76 4.54
N PHE A 310 -34.70 13.54 3.43
CA PHE A 310 -35.54 12.35 3.26
C PHE A 310 -34.89 11.32 2.35
N ALA A 311 -35.16 10.04 2.56
CA ALA A 311 -34.82 8.96 1.67
C ALA A 311 -35.59 9.09 0.34
N PRO A 312 -34.90 9.25 -0.81
CA PRO A 312 -35.57 9.45 -2.10
C PRO A 312 -36.14 8.16 -2.70
N LEU A 313 -35.80 7.00 -2.13
CA LEU A 313 -36.31 5.67 -2.46
C LEU A 313 -36.03 4.69 -1.33
N SER A 314 -36.73 3.55 -1.34
CA SER A 314 -36.48 2.46 -0.39
C SER A 314 -35.21 1.70 -0.78
N GLY A 315 -34.40 1.29 0.21
CA GLY A 315 -33.17 0.54 -0.02
C GLY A 315 -32.22 0.60 1.17
N MET A 316 -30.96 0.25 0.93
CA MET A 316 -29.90 0.31 1.93
C MET A 316 -29.17 1.66 1.85
N VAL A 317 -28.89 2.26 3.00
CA VAL A 317 -28.01 3.43 3.14
C VAL A 317 -26.58 2.99 2.86
N ARG A 318 -26.16 3.08 1.60
CA ARG A 318 -24.83 2.65 1.15
C ARG A 318 -23.78 3.72 1.28
N GLY A 319 -24.21 4.97 1.26
CA GLY A 319 -23.34 6.13 1.41
C GLY A 319 -24.02 7.19 2.26
N LEU A 320 -23.32 7.74 3.23
CA LEU A 320 -23.76 8.83 4.09
C LEU A 320 -22.54 9.64 4.55
N LEU A 321 -22.63 10.96 4.42
CA LEU A 321 -21.60 11.89 4.87
C LEU A 321 -21.40 11.78 6.38
N SER A 322 -20.20 12.09 6.87
CA SER A 322 -19.92 12.08 8.31
C SER A 322 -20.73 13.16 9.04
N GLU A 323 -21.13 12.82 10.27
CA GLU A 323 -21.75 13.74 11.21
C GLU A 323 -20.91 15.00 11.39
N GLY A 324 -21.54 16.16 11.52
CA GLY A 324 -20.89 17.43 11.86
C GLY A 324 -20.15 18.12 10.70
N LEU A 325 -20.21 17.58 9.48
CA LEU A 325 -19.61 18.24 8.32
C LEU A 325 -20.51 19.36 7.78
N GLU A 326 -19.90 20.50 7.47
CA GLU A 326 -20.58 21.61 6.81
C GLU A 326 -20.70 21.35 5.31
N VAL A 327 -21.86 21.56 4.74
CA VAL A 327 -22.16 21.37 3.33
C VAL A 327 -22.94 22.53 2.74
N SER A 328 -22.77 22.76 1.44
CA SER A 328 -23.60 23.68 0.67
C SER A 328 -24.84 22.99 0.10
N ALA A 329 -25.90 23.75 -0.16
CA ALA A 329 -27.08 23.25 -0.85
C ALA A 329 -26.72 22.56 -2.18
N GLY A 330 -27.34 21.40 -2.46
CA GLY A 330 -27.07 20.60 -3.64
C GLY A 330 -25.85 19.69 -3.54
N PHE A 331 -25.03 19.80 -2.49
CA PHE A 331 -23.89 18.91 -2.27
C PHE A 331 -24.36 17.46 -2.08
N LYS A 332 -23.61 16.49 -2.63
CA LYS A 332 -23.93 15.07 -2.48
C LYS A 332 -23.59 14.60 -1.07
N ILE A 333 -24.60 14.22 -0.28
CA ILE A 333 -24.48 13.81 1.11
C ILE A 333 -24.75 12.33 1.35
N GLY A 334 -25.33 11.63 0.37
CA GLY A 334 -25.64 10.21 0.54
C GLY A 334 -25.94 9.47 -0.75
N ASP A 335 -26.13 8.16 -0.61
CA ASP A 335 -26.43 7.23 -1.69
C ASP A 335 -27.20 6.03 -1.13
N ILE A 336 -28.38 5.75 -1.71
CA ILE A 336 -29.17 4.56 -1.36
C ILE A 336 -28.99 3.51 -2.46
N ASP A 337 -28.79 2.27 -2.04
CA ASP A 337 -28.77 1.12 -2.94
C ASP A 337 -30.15 0.46 -2.98
N PRO A 338 -30.85 0.50 -4.12
CA PRO A 338 -32.22 -0.04 -4.21
C PRO A 338 -32.31 -1.56 -4.05
N ARG A 339 -31.17 -2.28 -4.08
CA ARG A 339 -31.14 -3.72 -3.84
C ARG A 339 -31.39 -4.10 -2.37
N GLY A 340 -31.42 -3.11 -1.48
CA GLY A 340 -31.71 -3.34 -0.05
C GLY A 340 -30.67 -4.26 0.59
N ALA A 341 -31.10 -5.26 1.32
CA ALA A 341 -30.24 -6.19 2.07
C ALA A 341 -29.24 -6.99 1.20
N GLU A 342 -29.44 -7.06 -0.11
CA GLU A 342 -28.50 -7.73 -1.03
C GLU A 342 -27.31 -6.82 -1.43
N ALA A 343 -27.33 -5.55 -1.04
CA ALA A 343 -26.28 -4.61 -1.37
C ALA A 343 -25.07 -4.80 -0.44
N ASP A 344 -23.88 -4.90 -1.02
CA ASP A 344 -22.64 -4.86 -0.24
C ASP A 344 -22.16 -3.40 -0.09
N TYR A 345 -21.97 -2.99 1.16
CA TYR A 345 -21.43 -1.68 1.50
C TYR A 345 -20.09 -1.76 2.25
N THR A 346 -19.57 -2.97 2.47
CA THR A 346 -18.37 -3.26 3.27
C THR A 346 -17.14 -3.58 2.43
N THR A 347 -17.30 -3.86 1.13
CA THR A 347 -16.21 -4.11 0.22
C THR A 347 -16.11 -3.05 -0.89
N VAL A 348 -14.91 -2.89 -1.46
CA VAL A 348 -14.70 -1.94 -2.56
C VAL A 348 -15.46 -2.37 -3.81
N SER A 349 -15.95 -1.39 -4.58
CA SER A 349 -16.76 -1.65 -5.76
C SER A 349 -15.96 -2.26 -6.92
N ASP A 350 -16.68 -2.91 -7.86
CA ASP A 350 -16.19 -3.31 -9.16
C ASP A 350 -15.45 -2.18 -9.90
N LYS A 351 -16.01 -0.97 -9.85
CA LYS A 351 -15.39 0.23 -10.42
C LYS A 351 -14.04 0.53 -9.78
N ALA A 352 -13.95 0.52 -8.44
CA ALA A 352 -12.70 0.79 -7.73
C ALA A 352 -11.63 -0.28 -8.03
N ARG A 353 -12.04 -1.56 -8.13
CA ARG A 353 -11.15 -2.67 -8.51
C ARG A 353 -10.63 -2.53 -9.94
N ALA A 354 -11.49 -2.21 -10.90
CA ALA A 354 -11.12 -2.01 -12.31
C ALA A 354 -10.12 -0.86 -12.46
N ILE A 355 -10.40 0.30 -11.82
CA ILE A 355 -9.52 1.46 -11.84
C ILE A 355 -8.18 1.14 -11.17
N GLY A 356 -8.16 0.45 -10.02
CA GLY A 356 -6.92 0.05 -9.35
C GLY A 356 -6.04 -0.85 -10.22
N GLY A 357 -6.64 -1.78 -10.97
CA GLY A 357 -5.93 -2.61 -11.95
C GLY A 357 -5.31 -1.78 -13.08
N ALA A 358 -6.05 -0.80 -13.60
CA ALA A 358 -5.58 0.09 -14.65
C ALA A 358 -4.44 1.02 -14.19
N VAL A 359 -4.50 1.51 -12.95
CA VAL A 359 -3.39 2.29 -12.36
C VAL A 359 -2.12 1.44 -12.30
N LEU A 360 -2.22 0.20 -11.80
CA LEU A 360 -1.08 -0.74 -11.75
C LEU A 360 -0.51 -0.98 -13.15
N GLU A 361 -1.36 -1.23 -14.17
CA GLU A 361 -0.94 -1.39 -15.56
C GLU A 361 -0.16 -0.16 -16.05
N ALA A 362 -0.71 1.06 -15.84
CA ALA A 362 -0.07 2.30 -16.24
C ALA A 362 1.31 2.47 -15.59
N MET A 363 1.41 2.25 -14.28
CA MET A 363 2.65 2.35 -13.52
C MET A 363 3.69 1.37 -14.05
N MET A 364 3.34 0.11 -14.23
CA MET A 364 4.25 -0.94 -14.72
C MET A 364 4.75 -0.65 -16.14
N LYS A 365 3.88 -0.15 -17.03
CA LYS A 365 4.27 0.21 -18.40
C LYS A 365 5.20 1.42 -18.45
N LEU A 366 4.90 2.44 -17.65
CA LEU A 366 5.69 3.68 -17.62
C LEU A 366 7.05 3.49 -16.93
N SER A 367 7.15 2.59 -15.94
CA SER A 367 8.40 2.26 -15.26
C SER A 367 9.48 1.65 -16.17
N ARG A 368 9.08 1.03 -17.28
CA ARG A 368 10.03 0.42 -18.25
C ARG A 368 10.76 1.46 -19.10
N LYS A 369 10.34 2.72 -19.05
CA LYS A 369 10.90 3.82 -19.86
C LYS A 369 11.90 4.68 -19.07
N HIS A 370 12.04 4.41 -17.81
CA HIS A 370 12.94 5.08 -16.85
C HIS A 370 13.69 4.02 -16.02
#